data_b8bd358743b1293428785ff3083b8a5e
#
_entry.id   b8bd358743b1293428785ff3083b8a5e
#
_cell.length_a   1.000
_cell.length_b   1.000
_cell.length_c   1.000
_cell.angle_alpha   90.00
_cell.angle_beta   90.00
_cell.angle_gamma   90.00
#
_symmetry.space_group_name_H-M   'P 1'
#
loop_
_entity.id
_entity.type
_entity.pdbx_description
1 polymer ?
#
loop_
_entity_poly.entity_id
_entity_poly.type
_entity_poly.pdbx_seq_one_letter_code
_entity_poly.pdbx_strand_id
1 'polypeptide(L)'
;MTRTVSCTLAAMLLATAAQAHVSVRPREAKLGATETYIVRVPTEGKVPTTSVELDIPAGVAVESVEPAEGVKSEMKREGGRVVSITWTVTIDPGASREFTFTAKNPTEGTEIAWKAHQRYSDGTSSEWVGAASTRQPAPVTKLTAATPAGDDR
;
A
#
# COMPACT_ATOMS: atom_id res chain seq x y z
N MET A 1 -1.14 -19.54 61.48
CA MET A 1 -0.68 -20.05 60.18
C MET A 1 -1.39 -19.25 59.08
N THR A 2 -0.75 -18.21 58.61
CA THR A 2 -1.31 -17.28 57.59
C THR A 2 -0.67 -17.64 56.25
N ARG A 3 -1.46 -18.19 55.32
CA ARG A 3 -1.04 -18.48 53.96
C ARG A 3 -1.27 -17.22 53.07
N THR A 4 -0.19 -16.58 52.72
CA THR A 4 -0.19 -15.51 51.73
C THR A 4 -0.27 -16.12 50.32
N VAL A 5 -1.37 -15.87 49.61
CA VAL A 5 -1.54 -16.23 48.20
C VAL A 5 -0.98 -15.05 47.39
N SER A 6 0.21 -15.25 46.79
CA SER A 6 0.75 -14.31 45.79
C SER A 6 0.03 -14.51 44.47
N CYS A 7 -0.83 -13.55 44.09
CA CYS A 7 -1.34 -13.44 42.76
C CYS A 7 -0.29 -12.80 41.84
N THR A 8 0.36 -13.64 41.04
CA THR A 8 1.23 -13.16 39.95
C THR A 8 0.36 -12.75 38.79
N LEU A 9 0.24 -11.42 38.58
CA LEU A 9 -0.45 -10.85 37.45
C LEU A 9 0.46 -10.97 36.21
N ALA A 10 0.21 -11.97 35.38
CA ALA A 10 0.89 -12.10 34.08
C ALA A 10 0.36 -11.02 33.14
N ALA A 11 1.13 -9.96 32.96
CA ALA A 11 0.87 -8.96 31.91
C ALA A 11 1.11 -9.63 30.55
N MET A 12 0.04 -9.98 29.84
CA MET A 12 0.09 -10.33 28.42
C MET A 12 0.43 -9.06 27.63
N LEU A 13 1.68 -8.93 27.23
CA LEU A 13 2.11 -8.01 26.18
C LEU A 13 1.49 -8.50 24.88
N LEU A 14 0.38 -7.89 24.48
CA LEU A 14 -0.12 -7.97 23.11
C LEU A 14 0.89 -7.24 22.22
N ALA A 15 1.84 -7.99 21.67
CA ALA A 15 2.65 -7.51 20.58
C ALA A 15 1.70 -7.24 19.40
N THR A 16 1.35 -5.98 19.17
CA THR A 16 0.74 -5.56 17.92
C THR A 16 1.77 -5.88 16.85
N ALA A 17 1.51 -6.93 16.04
CA ALA A 17 2.30 -7.21 14.86
C ALA A 17 2.27 -5.94 14.01
N ALA A 18 3.37 -5.18 14.00
CA ALA A 18 3.54 -4.08 13.08
C ALA A 18 3.32 -4.63 11.68
N GLN A 19 2.44 -3.99 10.92
CA GLN A 19 2.13 -4.42 9.56
C GLN A 19 3.38 -4.27 8.71
N ALA A 20 4.06 -5.38 8.49
CA ALA A 20 5.30 -5.50 7.74
C ALA A 20 5.12 -5.33 6.24
N HIS A 21 3.89 -5.44 5.78
CA HIS A 21 3.55 -5.48 4.37
C HIS A 21 3.35 -4.07 3.80
N VAL A 22 3.73 -3.89 2.54
CA VAL A 22 3.26 -2.77 1.76
C VAL A 22 1.74 -2.84 1.71
N SER A 23 1.08 -1.73 1.93
CA SER A 23 -0.38 -1.64 1.91
C SER A 23 -0.85 -0.45 1.09
N VAL A 24 -2.05 -0.56 0.55
CA VAL A 24 -2.73 0.52 -0.19
C VAL A 24 -4.11 0.73 0.41
N ARG A 25 -4.45 1.98 0.67
CA ARG A 25 -5.78 2.39 1.14
C ARG A 25 -6.40 3.35 0.12
N PRO A 26 -7.74 3.36 -0.02
CA PRO A 26 -8.71 2.52 0.68
C PRO A 26 -8.65 1.06 0.22
N ARG A 27 -9.12 0.15 1.08
CA ARG A 27 -9.23 -1.28 0.75
C ARG A 27 -10.50 -1.63 -0.02
N GLU A 28 -11.41 -0.68 -0.14
CA GLU A 28 -12.63 -0.77 -0.90
C GLU A 28 -12.90 0.56 -1.60
N ALA A 29 -13.31 0.51 -2.86
CA ALA A 29 -13.60 1.68 -3.67
C ALA A 29 -14.72 1.38 -4.67
N LYS A 30 -15.27 2.42 -5.29
CA LYS A 30 -16.36 2.31 -6.26
C LYS A 30 -15.84 2.16 -7.67
N LEU A 31 -16.48 1.32 -8.47
CA LEU A 31 -16.24 1.24 -9.90
C LEU A 31 -16.40 2.61 -10.56
N GLY A 32 -15.48 2.98 -11.44
CA GLY A 32 -15.50 4.21 -12.22
C GLY A 32 -15.29 5.50 -11.44
N ALA A 33 -15.19 5.45 -10.11
CA ALA A 33 -14.96 6.63 -9.29
C ALA A 33 -13.48 7.07 -9.31
N THR A 34 -13.25 8.37 -9.12
CA THR A 34 -11.91 8.88 -8.81
C THR A 34 -11.66 8.74 -7.32
N GLU A 35 -10.52 8.16 -6.96
CA GLU A 35 -10.14 7.85 -5.59
C GLU A 35 -8.73 8.35 -5.29
N THR A 36 -8.53 8.79 -4.06
CA THR A 36 -7.20 9.11 -3.53
C THR A 36 -6.65 7.89 -2.81
N TYR A 37 -5.55 7.36 -3.32
CA TYR A 37 -4.88 6.19 -2.79
C TYR A 37 -3.65 6.58 -1.97
N ILE A 38 -3.45 5.88 -0.86
CA ILE A 38 -2.29 6.03 0.01
C ILE A 38 -1.55 4.70 0.08
N VAL A 39 -0.32 4.71 -0.41
CA VAL A 39 0.61 3.58 -0.36
C VAL A 39 1.49 3.72 0.86
N ARG A 40 1.41 2.78 1.79
CA ARG A 40 2.28 2.74 2.96
C ARG A 40 3.37 1.69 2.76
N VAL A 41 4.62 2.10 2.90
CA VAL A 41 5.81 1.26 2.73
C VAL A 41 6.59 1.22 4.03
N PRO A 42 6.58 0.11 4.76
CA PRO A 42 7.45 -0.11 5.89
C PRO A 42 8.81 -0.64 5.44
N THR A 43 9.87 -0.32 6.16
CA THR A 43 11.16 -0.97 6.02
C THR A 43 11.39 -1.89 7.21
N GLU A 44 11.29 -3.17 6.95
CA GLU A 44 11.69 -4.21 7.89
C GLU A 44 13.13 -4.65 7.63
N GLY A 45 13.71 -5.34 8.58
CA GLY A 45 15.09 -5.79 8.46
C GLY A 45 16.07 -4.68 8.83
N LYS A 46 17.28 -4.75 8.28
CA LYS A 46 18.43 -3.92 8.69
C LYS A 46 18.93 -2.97 7.61
N VAL A 47 18.32 -3.04 6.42
CA VAL A 47 18.78 -2.30 5.24
C VAL A 47 17.71 -1.31 4.81
N PRO A 48 18.06 -0.03 4.60
CA PRO A 48 17.11 0.99 4.17
C PRO A 48 16.46 0.67 2.82
N THR A 49 15.19 1.03 2.68
CA THR A 49 14.52 1.11 1.37
C THR A 49 15.03 2.33 0.62
N THR A 50 15.32 2.18 -0.66
CA THR A 50 15.79 3.27 -1.53
C THR A 50 14.80 3.68 -2.61
N SER A 51 13.90 2.77 -3.00
CA SER A 51 12.81 3.09 -3.90
C SER A 51 11.66 2.09 -3.80
N VAL A 52 10.49 2.53 -4.22
CA VAL A 52 9.30 1.69 -4.38
C VAL A 52 8.67 2.01 -5.73
N GLU A 53 8.41 0.98 -6.52
CA GLU A 53 7.67 1.08 -7.76
C GLU A 53 6.31 0.40 -7.59
N LEU A 54 5.24 1.09 -7.97
CA LEU A 54 3.88 0.57 -7.98
C LEU A 54 3.43 0.39 -9.42
N ASP A 55 3.11 -0.84 -9.79
CA ASP A 55 2.49 -1.13 -11.09
C ASP A 55 1.05 -0.63 -11.11
N ILE A 56 0.68 0.05 -12.18
CA ILE A 56 -0.69 0.53 -12.39
C ILE A 56 -1.41 -0.43 -13.32
N PRO A 57 -2.39 -1.20 -12.81
CA PRO A 57 -3.11 -2.17 -13.63
C PRO A 57 -3.90 -1.52 -14.77
N ALA A 58 -4.16 -2.31 -15.80
CA ALA A 58 -5.04 -1.90 -16.88
C ALA A 58 -6.42 -1.50 -16.34
N GLY A 59 -6.99 -0.44 -16.88
CA GLY A 59 -8.27 0.12 -16.43
C GLY A 59 -8.17 1.18 -15.34
N VAL A 60 -7.04 1.27 -14.63
CA VAL A 60 -6.76 2.36 -13.69
C VAL A 60 -6.09 3.53 -14.42
N ALA A 61 -6.63 4.73 -14.28
CA ALA A 61 -6.09 5.94 -14.89
C ALA A 61 -5.57 6.88 -13.79
N VAL A 62 -4.24 6.99 -13.67
CA VAL A 62 -3.61 7.91 -12.71
C VAL A 62 -3.82 9.35 -13.20
N GLU A 63 -4.33 10.20 -12.32
CA GLU A 63 -4.57 11.62 -12.57
C GLU A 63 -3.45 12.50 -12.02
N SER A 64 -2.97 12.19 -10.81
CA SER A 64 -1.91 12.96 -10.15
C SER A 64 -1.16 12.13 -9.13
N VAL A 65 0.09 12.54 -8.85
CA VAL A 65 0.91 12.03 -7.75
C VAL A 65 1.25 13.22 -6.86
N GLU A 66 0.96 13.11 -5.56
CA GLU A 66 1.23 14.20 -4.62
C GLU A 66 2.74 14.30 -4.34
N PRO A 67 3.31 15.53 -4.35
CA PRO A 67 4.66 15.76 -3.89
C PRO A 67 4.80 15.43 -2.41
N ALA A 68 5.95 14.87 -2.03
CA ALA A 68 6.31 14.61 -0.64
C ALA A 68 7.74 15.06 -0.38
N GLU A 69 7.99 15.56 0.83
CA GLU A 69 9.31 16.06 1.21
C GLU A 69 10.37 14.95 1.15
N GLY A 70 11.49 15.23 0.48
CA GLY A 70 12.61 14.29 0.32
C GLY A 70 12.31 13.11 -0.60
N VAL A 71 11.25 13.18 -1.38
CA VAL A 71 10.82 12.11 -2.29
C VAL A 71 10.85 12.61 -3.73
N LYS A 72 11.51 11.85 -4.61
CA LYS A 72 11.39 12.03 -6.05
C LYS A 72 10.38 11.03 -6.58
N SER A 73 9.36 11.51 -7.29
CA SER A 73 8.38 10.64 -7.95
C SER A 73 8.50 10.71 -9.46
N GLU A 74 8.35 9.57 -10.12
CA GLU A 74 8.38 9.45 -11.58
C GLU A 74 7.23 8.55 -12.04
N MET A 75 6.55 8.96 -13.10
CA MET A 75 5.51 8.17 -13.76
C MET A 75 6.03 7.63 -15.08
N LYS A 76 6.02 6.32 -15.25
CA LYS A 76 6.27 5.69 -16.55
C LYS A 76 4.98 5.63 -17.34
N ARG A 77 5.05 6.05 -18.62
CA ARG A 77 3.90 6.01 -19.53
C ARG A 77 4.17 5.07 -20.71
N GLU A 78 3.15 4.36 -21.12
CA GLU A 78 3.13 3.56 -22.33
C GLU A 78 1.78 3.78 -23.04
N GLY A 79 1.82 4.17 -24.31
CA GLY A 79 0.60 4.47 -25.07
C GLY A 79 -0.28 5.56 -24.45
N GLY A 80 0.32 6.58 -23.83
CA GLY A 80 -0.40 7.65 -23.14
C GLY A 80 -0.94 7.30 -21.75
N ARG A 81 -0.84 6.05 -21.31
CA ARG A 81 -1.30 5.57 -20.01
C ARG A 81 -0.13 5.47 -19.04
N VAL A 82 -0.33 5.87 -17.79
CA VAL A 82 0.62 5.60 -16.72
C VAL A 82 0.59 4.10 -16.40
N VAL A 83 1.75 3.44 -16.48
CA VAL A 83 1.90 1.99 -16.22
C VAL A 83 2.63 1.70 -14.92
N SER A 84 3.38 2.66 -14.38
CA SER A 84 3.96 2.57 -13.03
C SER A 84 4.24 3.94 -12.45
N ILE A 85 4.32 4.00 -11.12
CA ILE A 85 4.79 5.15 -10.35
C ILE A 85 5.96 4.68 -9.52
N THR A 86 7.09 5.38 -9.60
CA THR A 86 8.27 5.10 -8.77
C THR A 86 8.53 6.27 -7.82
N TRP A 87 8.64 5.97 -6.54
CA TRP A 87 9.09 6.90 -5.50
C TRP A 87 10.50 6.52 -5.09
N THR A 88 11.43 7.45 -5.29
CA THR A 88 12.82 7.33 -4.81
C THR A 88 12.93 8.07 -3.49
N VAL A 89 13.31 7.36 -2.44
CA VAL A 89 13.31 7.86 -1.07
C VAL A 89 14.14 6.93 -0.19
N THR A 90 14.78 7.47 0.83
CA THR A 90 15.40 6.64 1.88
C THR A 90 14.39 6.43 3.01
N ILE A 91 14.06 5.18 3.31
CA ILE A 91 13.25 4.79 4.46
C ILE A 91 14.12 3.91 5.35
N ASP A 92 14.47 4.43 6.52
CA ASP A 92 15.34 3.73 7.46
C ASP A 92 14.70 2.46 8.02
N PRO A 93 15.49 1.47 8.44
CA PRO A 93 14.99 0.30 9.13
C PRO A 93 14.10 0.66 10.33
N GLY A 94 12.95 0.00 10.42
CA GLY A 94 11.94 0.27 11.45
C GLY A 94 11.03 1.46 11.18
N ALA A 95 11.31 2.28 10.15
CA ALA A 95 10.45 3.38 9.72
C ALA A 95 9.47 2.97 8.62
N SER A 96 8.52 3.83 8.34
CA SER A 96 7.61 3.70 7.18
C SER A 96 7.34 5.07 6.56
N ARG A 97 7.00 5.07 5.28
CA ARG A 97 6.57 6.28 4.54
C ARG A 97 5.24 6.01 3.84
N GLU A 98 4.49 7.06 3.65
CA GLU A 98 3.25 7.06 2.88
C GLU A 98 3.40 7.93 1.64
N PHE A 99 2.84 7.45 0.52
CA PHE A 99 2.83 8.14 -0.76
C PHE A 99 1.40 8.20 -1.26
N THR A 100 1.00 9.34 -1.79
CA THR A 100 -0.38 9.59 -2.20
C THR A 100 -0.47 9.83 -3.70
N PHE A 101 -1.45 9.22 -4.34
CA PHE A 101 -1.81 9.49 -5.73
C PHE A 101 -3.32 9.43 -5.92
N THR A 102 -3.80 10.10 -6.96
CA THR A 102 -5.22 10.08 -7.34
C THR A 102 -5.38 9.36 -8.66
N ALA A 103 -6.35 8.48 -8.74
CA ALA A 103 -6.64 7.70 -9.94
C ALA A 103 -8.13 7.45 -10.10
N LYS A 104 -8.55 7.34 -11.36
CA LYS A 104 -9.88 6.86 -11.71
C LYS A 104 -9.88 5.35 -11.76
N ASN A 105 -10.83 4.74 -11.06
CA ASN A 105 -10.99 3.29 -10.99
C ASN A 105 -11.50 2.70 -12.30
N PRO A 106 -11.26 1.40 -12.55
CA PRO A 106 -11.88 0.69 -13.67
C PRO A 106 -13.42 0.74 -13.56
N THR A 107 -14.07 0.66 -14.71
CA THR A 107 -15.55 0.61 -14.79
C THR A 107 -16.10 -0.79 -14.65
N GLU A 108 -15.25 -1.79 -14.62
CA GLU A 108 -15.58 -3.21 -14.46
C GLU A 108 -14.52 -3.95 -13.65
N GLY A 109 -14.85 -5.14 -13.19
CA GLY A 109 -13.97 -5.96 -12.37
C GLY A 109 -14.40 -5.98 -10.90
N THR A 110 -13.70 -6.75 -10.10
CA THR A 110 -14.03 -7.00 -8.68
C THR A 110 -12.97 -6.46 -7.72
N GLU A 111 -11.76 -6.22 -8.21
CA GLU A 111 -10.65 -5.74 -7.39
C GLU A 111 -9.55 -5.10 -8.24
N ILE A 112 -8.71 -4.32 -7.57
CA ILE A 112 -7.44 -3.82 -8.09
C ILE A 112 -6.34 -4.46 -7.26
N ALA A 113 -5.47 -5.25 -7.90
CA ALA A 113 -4.26 -5.77 -7.27
C ALA A 113 -3.10 -4.80 -7.53
N TRP A 114 -2.55 -4.24 -6.47
CA TRP A 114 -1.46 -3.28 -6.52
C TRP A 114 -0.12 -3.99 -6.35
N LYS A 115 0.52 -4.36 -7.43
CA LYS A 115 1.85 -4.98 -7.37
C LYS A 115 2.89 -3.91 -7.07
N ALA A 116 3.72 -4.14 -6.07
CA ALA A 116 4.76 -3.21 -5.66
C ALA A 116 6.13 -3.88 -5.58
N HIS A 117 7.15 -3.13 -5.97
CA HIS A 117 8.54 -3.57 -5.99
C HIS A 117 9.35 -2.64 -5.08
N GLN A 118 9.77 -3.16 -3.94
CA GLN A 118 10.54 -2.42 -2.95
C GLN A 118 12.02 -2.76 -3.07
N ARG A 119 12.86 -1.75 -3.28
CA ARG A 119 14.30 -1.93 -3.45
C ARG A 119 15.05 -1.40 -2.24
N TYR A 120 16.12 -2.09 -1.88
CA TYR A 120 16.96 -1.77 -0.73
C TYR A 120 18.35 -1.29 -1.16
N SER A 121 19.04 -0.60 -0.25
CA SER A 121 20.36 -0.02 -0.53
C SER A 121 21.47 -1.02 -0.82
N ASP A 122 21.31 -2.28 -0.44
CA ASP A 122 22.23 -3.38 -0.74
C ASP A 122 21.99 -4.07 -2.09
N GLY A 123 21.02 -3.57 -2.89
CA GLY A 123 20.66 -4.12 -4.18
C GLY A 123 19.62 -5.25 -4.13
N THR A 124 19.19 -5.68 -2.95
CA THR A 124 18.10 -6.64 -2.80
C THR A 124 16.74 -5.98 -2.98
N SER A 125 15.69 -6.77 -3.16
CA SER A 125 14.32 -6.30 -3.30
C SER A 125 13.31 -7.20 -2.61
N SER A 126 12.15 -6.63 -2.29
CA SER A 126 10.94 -7.36 -1.92
C SER A 126 9.89 -7.14 -3.00
N GLU A 127 9.35 -8.24 -3.49
CA GLU A 127 8.35 -8.26 -4.57
C GLU A 127 6.97 -8.53 -3.97
N TRP A 128 6.19 -7.47 -3.75
CA TRP A 128 4.83 -7.51 -3.21
C TRP A 128 3.82 -7.78 -4.33
N VAL A 129 3.86 -8.98 -4.88
CA VAL A 129 3.14 -9.37 -6.11
C VAL A 129 2.33 -10.64 -5.95
N GLY A 130 2.43 -11.30 -4.81
CA GLY A 130 1.82 -12.61 -4.57
C GLY A 130 0.35 -12.57 -4.25
N ALA A 131 -0.27 -13.75 -4.19
CA ALA A 131 -1.63 -13.92 -3.68
C ALA A 131 -1.70 -13.61 -2.17
N ALA A 132 -2.90 -13.40 -1.65
CA ALA A 132 -3.14 -12.99 -0.26
C ALA A 132 -2.53 -13.93 0.79
N SER A 133 -2.38 -15.22 0.47
CA SER A 133 -1.82 -16.25 1.37
C SER A 133 -0.29 -16.33 1.34
N THR A 134 0.39 -15.57 0.51
CA THR A 134 1.85 -15.59 0.38
C THR A 134 2.52 -14.66 1.41
N ARG A 135 3.85 -14.75 1.53
CA ARG A 135 4.63 -13.88 2.42
C ARG A 135 4.70 -12.43 1.95
N GLN A 136 4.62 -12.22 0.63
CA GLN A 136 4.68 -10.91 0.00
C GLN A 136 3.44 -10.72 -0.89
N PRO A 137 2.25 -10.56 -0.28
CA PRO A 137 1.03 -10.38 -1.05
C PRO A 137 0.98 -8.99 -1.70
N ALA A 138 0.42 -8.92 -2.91
CA ALA A 138 0.04 -7.64 -3.49
C ALA A 138 -1.08 -7.02 -2.66
N PRO A 139 -1.02 -5.73 -2.31
CA PRO A 139 -2.17 -5.03 -1.74
C PRO A 139 -3.37 -5.07 -2.69
N VAL A 140 -4.57 -5.13 -2.14
CA VAL A 140 -5.80 -5.23 -2.92
C VAL A 140 -6.79 -4.16 -2.48
N THR A 141 -7.41 -3.48 -3.44
CA THR A 141 -8.61 -2.68 -3.26
C THR A 141 -9.79 -3.41 -3.89
N LYS A 142 -10.76 -3.79 -3.08
CA LYS A 142 -12.01 -4.39 -3.56
C LYS A 142 -12.86 -3.34 -4.26
N LEU A 143 -13.41 -3.68 -5.43
CA LEU A 143 -14.30 -2.80 -6.19
C LEU A 143 -15.77 -3.18 -5.93
N THR A 144 -16.56 -2.17 -5.63
CA THR A 144 -18.01 -2.30 -5.42
C THR A 144 -18.75 -1.51 -6.50
N ALA A 145 -20.03 -1.82 -6.68
CA ALA A 145 -20.86 -1.16 -7.68
C ALA A 145 -20.80 0.37 -7.56
N ALA A 146 -20.81 1.05 -8.71
CA ALA A 146 -20.92 2.50 -8.76
C ALA A 146 -22.17 2.96 -7.99
N THR A 147 -22.08 4.12 -7.32
CA THR A 147 -23.26 4.74 -6.74
C THR A 147 -24.18 5.16 -7.88
N PRO A 148 -25.48 4.75 -7.88
CA PRO A 148 -26.43 5.23 -8.88
C PRO A 148 -26.43 6.76 -8.87
N ALA A 149 -26.43 7.39 -10.07
CA ALA A 149 -26.69 8.80 -10.16
C ALA A 149 -28.05 9.06 -9.48
N GLY A 150 -28.06 9.91 -8.44
CA GLY A 150 -29.28 10.24 -7.73
C GLY A 150 -30.29 10.76 -8.74
N ASP A 151 -31.48 10.13 -8.77
CA ASP A 151 -32.62 10.65 -9.49
C ASP A 151 -33.12 11.88 -8.68
N ASP A 152 -32.53 13.04 -8.99
CA ASP A 152 -33.03 14.30 -8.51
C ASP A 152 -34.38 14.60 -9.17
N ARG A 153 -35.41 14.10 -8.58
CA ARG A 153 -36.77 14.51 -8.88
C ARG A 153 -37.36 15.33 -7.73
#